data_34ad7202f7d7ddd50621326b7f5268ae
#
_entry.id   34ad7202f7d7ddd50621326b7f5268ae
#
_cell.length_a   1.000
_cell.length_b   1.000
_cell.length_c   1.000
_cell.angle_alpha   90.00
_cell.angle_beta   90.00
_cell.angle_gamma   90.00
#
_symmetry.space_group_name_H-M   'P 1'
#
loop_
_entity.id
_entity.type
_entity.pdbx_description
1 polymer ?
#
loop_
_entity_poly.entity_id
_entity_poly.type
_entity_poly.pdbx_seq_one_letter_code
_entity_poly.pdbx_strand_id
1 'polypeptide(L)'
;MTVLLEPTIRQHLKNRVTARDVVPELDGRRVSLFGWVHEIRDLGKLVFVVLRDVSGICQIVFRMDELAETVKSAVHELTNESVICVCGVVVKQPKSRLGVEVVADEIEVLSKAVPKLEFDPTGKVQAGMDVRLRYRILDLRKPEVKNIF
;
A
#
# COMPACT_ATOMS: atom_id res chain seq x y z
N MET A 1 -22.31 15.57 -7.86
CA MET A 1 -22.61 14.26 -7.26
C MET A 1 -21.74 14.14 -6.00
N THR A 2 -22.37 14.25 -4.83
CA THR A 2 -21.65 14.11 -3.55
C THR A 2 -21.42 12.63 -3.33
N VAL A 3 -20.17 12.18 -3.49
CA VAL A 3 -19.81 10.82 -3.10
C VAL A 3 -19.89 10.78 -1.57
N LEU A 4 -20.92 10.09 -1.07
CA LEU A 4 -21.04 9.81 0.36
C LEU A 4 -19.96 8.75 0.71
N LEU A 5 -18.83 9.23 1.21
CA LEU A 5 -17.81 8.32 1.77
C LEU A 5 -18.41 7.59 2.96
N GLU A 6 -18.16 6.28 3.03
CA GLU A 6 -18.54 5.46 4.18
C GLU A 6 -18.05 6.12 5.48
N PRO A 7 -18.84 6.04 6.57
CA PRO A 7 -18.48 6.68 7.85
C PRO A 7 -17.07 6.30 8.32
N THR A 8 -16.67 5.05 8.11
CA THR A 8 -15.34 4.51 8.45
C THR A 8 -14.23 5.25 7.72
N ILE A 9 -14.38 5.48 6.41
CA ILE A 9 -13.40 6.22 5.59
C ILE A 9 -13.24 7.65 6.10
N ARG A 10 -14.34 8.33 6.46
CA ARG A 10 -14.31 9.68 7.00
C ARG A 10 -13.50 9.78 8.31
N GLN A 11 -13.59 8.77 9.16
CA GLN A 11 -12.82 8.70 10.39
C GLN A 11 -11.32 8.55 10.09
N HIS A 12 -10.97 7.71 9.12
CA HIS A 12 -9.58 7.48 8.70
C HIS A 12 -8.94 8.73 8.09
N LEU A 13 -9.71 9.60 7.45
CA LEU A 13 -9.18 10.86 6.89
C LEU A 13 -8.64 11.82 7.94
N LYS A 14 -9.11 11.76 9.20
CA LYS A 14 -8.65 12.64 10.28
C LYS A 14 -7.18 12.41 10.67
N ASN A 15 -6.72 11.16 10.58
CA ASN A 15 -5.36 10.74 10.95
C ASN A 15 -4.52 10.38 9.71
N ARG A 16 -4.94 10.89 8.54
CA ARG A 16 -4.27 10.59 7.28
C ARG A 16 -2.89 11.23 7.26
N VAL A 17 -1.91 10.41 6.88
CA VAL A 17 -0.55 10.82 6.53
C VAL A 17 -0.21 10.31 5.13
N THR A 18 0.81 10.88 4.50
CA THR A 18 1.36 10.33 3.25
C THR A 18 2.47 9.31 3.55
N ALA A 19 2.81 8.49 2.55
CA ALA A 19 3.87 7.49 2.72
C ALA A 19 5.20 8.12 3.14
N ARG A 20 5.51 9.34 2.65
CA ARG A 20 6.72 10.09 3.01
C ARG A 20 6.70 10.60 4.45
N ASP A 21 5.52 10.84 5.03
CA ASP A 21 5.37 11.34 6.39
C ASP A 21 5.56 10.23 7.44
N VAL A 22 5.60 8.95 7.02
CA VAL A 22 5.89 7.82 7.91
C VAL A 22 7.39 7.81 8.20
N VAL A 23 7.75 8.45 9.29
CA VAL A 23 9.14 8.67 9.75
C VAL A 23 9.31 8.16 11.18
N PRO A 24 10.55 7.85 11.62
CA PRO A 24 10.80 7.32 12.97
C PRO A 24 10.32 8.22 14.12
N GLU A 25 10.15 9.51 13.87
CA GLU A 25 9.62 10.48 14.85
C GLU A 25 8.14 10.27 15.18
N LEU A 26 7.41 9.55 14.31
CA LEU A 26 6.02 9.16 14.54
C LEU A 26 5.86 7.84 15.31
N ASP A 27 6.95 7.26 15.82
CA ASP A 27 6.91 6.01 16.60
C ASP A 27 5.83 6.04 17.68
N GLY A 28 5.01 4.98 17.72
CA GLY A 28 3.87 4.86 18.62
C GLY A 28 2.59 5.62 18.21
N ARG A 29 2.63 6.44 17.14
CA ARG A 29 1.43 7.15 16.66
C ARG A 29 0.58 6.29 15.74
N ARG A 30 -0.74 6.36 15.94
CA ARG A 30 -1.71 5.76 15.04
C ARG A 30 -1.93 6.65 13.83
N VAL A 31 -1.80 6.07 12.65
CA VAL A 31 -1.93 6.78 11.36
C VAL A 31 -2.86 6.02 10.41
N SER A 32 -3.39 6.74 9.44
CA SER A 32 -4.14 6.17 8.31
C SER A 32 -3.44 6.50 7.00
N LEU A 33 -3.29 5.50 6.15
CA LEU A 33 -2.62 5.58 4.85
C LEU A 33 -3.58 5.13 3.76
N PHE A 34 -3.54 5.83 2.64
CA PHE A 34 -4.31 5.54 1.43
C PHE A 34 -3.35 5.40 0.27
N GLY A 35 -3.47 4.34 -0.49
CA GLY A 35 -2.59 4.14 -1.64
C GLY A 35 -2.84 2.85 -2.38
N TRP A 36 -1.93 2.58 -3.29
CA TRP A 36 -1.89 1.36 -4.10
C TRP A 36 -1.00 0.32 -3.47
N VAL A 37 -1.44 -0.93 -3.51
CA VAL A 37 -0.62 -2.09 -3.16
C VAL A 37 0.45 -2.26 -4.22
N HIS A 38 1.69 -1.94 -3.89
CA HIS A 38 2.81 -2.04 -4.82
C HIS A 38 3.43 -3.44 -4.84
N GLU A 39 3.60 -4.02 -3.67
CA GLU A 39 4.17 -5.36 -3.49
C GLU A 39 3.54 -6.03 -2.26
N ILE A 40 3.36 -7.34 -2.35
CA ILE A 40 2.89 -8.19 -1.24
C ILE A 40 3.93 -9.29 -1.03
N ARG A 41 4.30 -9.52 0.23
CA ARG A 41 5.12 -10.65 0.66
C ARG A 41 4.43 -11.35 1.83
N ASP A 42 3.89 -12.51 1.57
CA ASP A 42 3.25 -13.37 2.58
C ASP A 42 4.28 -14.37 3.14
N LEU A 43 4.50 -14.29 4.45
CA LEU A 43 5.35 -15.22 5.22
C LEU A 43 4.53 -16.04 6.22
N GLY A 44 3.22 -16.16 5.99
CA GLY A 44 2.28 -16.88 6.84
C GLY A 44 1.84 -16.07 8.05
N LYS A 45 2.65 -15.98 9.10
CA LYS A 45 2.32 -15.19 10.30
C LYS A 45 2.45 -13.68 10.11
N LEU A 46 3.25 -13.26 9.17
CA LEU A 46 3.49 -11.86 8.81
C LEU A 46 3.23 -11.66 7.32
N VAL A 47 2.38 -10.70 7.00
CA VAL A 47 2.20 -10.24 5.62
C VAL A 47 2.72 -8.82 5.51
N PHE A 48 3.70 -8.63 4.63
CA PHE A 48 4.27 -7.33 4.32
C PHE A 48 3.63 -6.79 3.06
N VAL A 49 3.17 -5.55 3.14
CA VAL A 49 2.60 -4.82 2.00
C VAL A 49 3.40 -3.54 1.81
N VAL A 50 3.97 -3.34 0.64
CA VAL A 50 4.52 -2.04 0.25
C VAL A 50 3.37 -1.23 -0.31
N LEU A 51 2.99 -0.17 0.40
CA LEU A 51 1.99 0.80 -0.04
C LEU A 51 2.68 1.93 -0.79
N ARG A 52 2.14 2.31 -1.92
CA ARG A 52 2.60 3.44 -2.74
C ARG A 52 1.53 4.50 -2.82
N ASP A 53 1.91 5.75 -2.61
CA ASP A 53 1.08 6.93 -2.89
C ASP A 53 1.82 7.94 -3.78
N VAL A 54 1.28 9.15 -3.91
CA VAL A 54 1.90 10.22 -4.70
C VAL A 54 3.25 10.68 -4.12
N SER A 55 3.45 10.54 -2.82
CA SER A 55 4.66 11.01 -2.10
C SER A 55 5.80 9.99 -2.11
N GLY A 56 5.49 8.70 -2.19
CA GLY A 56 6.50 7.65 -2.14
C GLY A 56 5.92 6.28 -1.78
N ILE A 57 6.69 5.51 -1.05
CA ILE A 57 6.33 4.17 -0.56
C ILE A 57 6.55 4.07 0.94
N CYS A 58 5.74 3.24 1.60
CA CYS A 58 5.97 2.82 2.98
C CYS A 58 5.67 1.34 3.17
N GLN A 59 6.25 0.74 4.19
CA GLN A 59 6.05 -0.66 4.54
C GLN A 59 4.94 -0.79 5.57
N ILE A 60 3.96 -1.62 5.25
CA ILE A 60 2.87 -2.02 6.14
C ILE A 60 3.12 -3.47 6.56
N VAL A 61 2.89 -3.78 7.82
CA VAL A 61 3.02 -5.14 8.36
C VAL A 61 1.71 -5.56 9.01
N PHE A 62 1.19 -6.69 8.58
CA PHE A 62 0.06 -7.36 9.19
C PHE A 62 0.55 -8.56 9.99
N ARG A 63 0.30 -8.56 11.31
CA ARG A 63 0.60 -9.69 12.21
C ARG A 63 -0.62 -10.60 12.25
N MET A 64 -0.66 -11.60 11.38
CA MET A 64 -1.85 -12.40 11.12
C MET A 64 -2.43 -13.07 12.38
N ASP A 65 -1.58 -13.46 13.34
CA ASP A 65 -2.02 -14.08 14.58
C ASP A 65 -2.82 -13.12 15.51
N GLU A 66 -2.64 -11.80 15.36
CA GLU A 66 -3.22 -10.77 16.21
C GLU A 66 -4.47 -10.11 15.60
N LEU A 67 -4.83 -10.44 14.35
CA LEU A 67 -5.88 -9.76 13.58
C LEU A 67 -7.22 -10.46 13.68
N ALA A 68 -8.30 -9.68 13.53
CA ALA A 68 -9.65 -10.20 13.34
C ALA A 68 -9.77 -10.96 12.01
N GLU A 69 -10.65 -11.97 11.96
CA GLU A 69 -10.83 -12.81 10.75
C GLU A 69 -11.24 -12.00 9.51
N THR A 70 -12.01 -10.94 9.68
CA THR A 70 -12.39 -10.03 8.58
C THR A 70 -11.19 -9.34 7.95
N VAL A 71 -10.24 -8.89 8.78
CA VAL A 71 -8.99 -8.26 8.34
C VAL A 71 -8.07 -9.28 7.66
N LYS A 72 -7.94 -10.49 8.25
CA LYS A 72 -7.17 -11.59 7.65
C LYS A 72 -7.69 -11.94 6.26
N SER A 73 -9.00 -12.10 6.11
CA SER A 73 -9.64 -12.39 4.83
C SER A 73 -9.35 -11.29 3.80
N ALA A 74 -9.48 -10.02 4.19
CA ALA A 74 -9.17 -8.90 3.31
C ALA A 74 -7.71 -8.87 2.87
N VAL A 75 -6.77 -9.16 3.80
CA VAL A 75 -5.32 -9.22 3.51
C VAL A 75 -4.99 -10.37 2.55
N HIS A 76 -5.57 -11.56 2.74
CA HIS A 76 -5.35 -12.71 1.85
C HIS A 76 -5.89 -12.50 0.43
N GLU A 77 -6.93 -11.67 0.29
CA GLU A 77 -7.52 -11.36 -1.01
C GLU A 77 -6.85 -10.19 -1.74
N LEU A 78 -5.83 -9.56 -1.14
CA LEU A 78 -5.14 -8.44 -1.76
C LEU A 78 -4.43 -8.85 -3.06
N THR A 79 -4.48 -7.96 -4.02
CA THR A 79 -3.75 -8.05 -5.27
C THR A 79 -2.94 -6.79 -5.50
N ASN A 80 -1.81 -6.91 -6.23
CA ASN A 80 -1.01 -5.75 -6.60
C ASN A 80 -1.85 -4.73 -7.38
N GLU A 81 -1.60 -3.45 -7.15
CA GLU A 81 -2.34 -2.31 -7.72
C GLU A 81 -3.78 -2.14 -7.18
N SER A 82 -4.23 -2.95 -6.22
CA SER A 82 -5.45 -2.63 -5.47
C SER A 82 -5.29 -1.32 -4.70
N VAL A 83 -6.38 -0.59 -4.56
CA VAL A 83 -6.42 0.65 -3.76
C VAL A 83 -6.96 0.29 -2.38
N ILE A 84 -6.21 0.66 -1.36
CA ILE A 84 -6.55 0.35 0.03
C ILE A 84 -6.43 1.57 0.94
N CYS A 85 -7.20 1.53 2.02
CA CYS A 85 -6.99 2.32 3.22
C CYS A 85 -6.51 1.38 4.32
N VAL A 86 -5.45 1.72 5.02
CA VAL A 86 -4.96 0.97 6.17
C VAL A 86 -4.78 1.88 7.37
N CYS A 87 -5.09 1.36 8.56
CA CYS A 87 -4.82 2.03 9.82
C CYS A 87 -3.91 1.15 10.68
N GLY A 88 -3.02 1.79 11.40
CA GLY A 88 -2.08 1.10 12.25
C GLY A 88 -1.17 2.05 13.02
N VAL A 89 -0.26 1.47 13.75
CA VAL A 89 0.71 2.20 14.58
C VAL A 89 2.07 2.20 13.90
N VAL A 90 2.69 3.38 13.84
CA VAL A 90 4.06 3.54 13.35
C VAL A 90 5.03 2.93 14.36
N VAL A 91 5.95 2.09 13.90
CA VAL A 91 6.94 1.41 14.74
C VAL A 91 8.32 1.56 14.12
N LYS A 92 9.30 1.95 14.92
CA LYS A 92 10.71 1.95 14.52
C LYS A 92 11.17 0.52 14.23
N GLN A 93 11.70 0.31 13.05
CA GLN A 93 12.22 -0.98 12.60
C GLN A 93 13.53 -0.79 11.84
N PRO A 94 14.68 -0.85 12.53
CA PRO A 94 15.99 -0.62 11.90
C PRO A 94 16.31 -1.56 10.74
N LYS A 95 15.68 -2.74 10.70
CA LYS A 95 15.85 -3.72 9.62
C LYS A 95 14.96 -3.39 8.40
N SER A 96 13.98 -2.52 8.54
CA SER A 96 13.18 -2.03 7.43
C SER A 96 14.02 -1.10 6.55
N ARG A 97 13.75 -1.11 5.24
CA ARG A 97 14.43 -0.23 4.26
C ARG A 97 14.36 1.25 4.63
N LEU A 98 13.29 1.67 5.28
CA LEU A 98 13.06 3.06 5.68
C LEU A 98 13.30 3.31 7.19
N GLY A 99 13.78 2.30 7.94
CA GLY A 99 13.98 2.39 9.38
C GLY A 99 12.69 2.44 10.20
N VAL A 100 11.54 2.30 9.54
CA VAL A 100 10.21 2.43 10.12
C VAL A 100 9.22 1.57 9.33
N GLU A 101 8.17 1.11 9.99
CA GLU A 101 7.05 0.38 9.39
C GLU A 101 5.73 0.75 10.09
N VAL A 102 4.60 0.47 9.46
CA VAL A 102 3.29 0.61 10.07
C VAL A 102 2.73 -0.78 10.37
N VAL A 103 2.55 -1.09 11.64
CA VAL A 103 1.86 -2.30 12.08
C VAL A 103 0.37 -2.04 12.01
N ALA A 104 -0.27 -2.61 10.99
CA ALA A 104 -1.68 -2.38 10.69
C ALA A 104 -2.58 -3.41 11.36
N ASP A 105 -3.70 -2.94 11.86
CA ASP A 105 -4.78 -3.72 12.48
C ASP A 105 -6.13 -3.53 11.78
N GLU A 106 -6.24 -2.54 10.89
CA GLU A 106 -7.44 -2.29 10.08
C GLU A 106 -7.06 -2.13 8.61
N ILE A 107 -7.89 -2.65 7.73
CA ILE A 107 -7.78 -2.49 6.28
C ILE A 107 -9.17 -2.37 5.65
N GLU A 108 -9.28 -1.50 4.66
CA GLU A 108 -10.43 -1.38 3.79
C GLU A 108 -9.97 -1.39 2.33
N VAL A 109 -10.52 -2.30 1.53
CA VAL A 109 -10.22 -2.40 0.10
C VAL A 109 -11.18 -1.49 -0.66
N LEU A 110 -10.67 -0.35 -1.13
CA LEU A 110 -11.47 0.66 -1.84
C LEU A 110 -11.70 0.29 -3.30
N SER A 111 -10.74 -0.38 -3.92
CA SER A 111 -10.83 -0.88 -5.29
C SER A 111 -9.89 -2.06 -5.47
N LYS A 112 -10.43 -3.22 -5.83
CA LYS A 112 -9.67 -4.44 -6.06
C LYS A 112 -9.19 -4.49 -7.51
N ALA A 113 -7.87 -4.64 -7.69
CA ALA A 113 -7.30 -4.87 -9.01
C ALA A 113 -7.44 -6.34 -9.44
N VAL A 114 -7.38 -6.59 -10.74
CA VAL A 114 -7.34 -7.96 -11.27
C VAL A 114 -6.12 -8.72 -10.72
N PRO A 115 -6.24 -10.03 -10.45
CA PRO A 115 -5.17 -10.79 -9.80
C PRO A 115 -3.87 -10.84 -10.60
N LYS A 116 -3.94 -10.76 -11.93
CA LYS A 116 -2.78 -10.80 -12.81
C LYS A 116 -2.83 -9.62 -13.78
N LEU A 117 -1.90 -8.70 -13.61
CA LEU A 117 -1.68 -7.62 -14.55
C LEU A 117 -0.83 -8.12 -15.72
N GLU A 118 -1.19 -7.73 -16.95
CA GLU A 118 -0.41 -8.04 -18.16
C GLU A 118 0.91 -7.24 -18.25
N PHE A 119 1.04 -6.24 -17.38
CA PHE A 119 2.23 -5.40 -17.28
C PHE A 119 2.65 -5.26 -15.81
N ASP A 120 3.93 -5.44 -15.53
CA ASP A 120 4.48 -5.26 -14.18
C ASP A 120 4.82 -3.79 -13.89
N PRO A 121 4.02 -3.09 -13.07
CA PRO A 121 4.29 -1.70 -12.71
C PRO A 121 5.39 -1.54 -11.65
N THR A 122 5.86 -2.65 -11.05
CA THR A 122 6.94 -2.61 -10.04
C THR A 122 8.32 -2.42 -10.65
N GLY A 123 8.46 -2.70 -11.96
CA GLY A 123 9.75 -2.61 -12.67
C GLY A 123 10.66 -3.84 -12.50
N LYS A 124 10.22 -4.88 -11.79
CA LYS A 124 11.00 -6.13 -11.64
C LYS A 124 11.14 -6.90 -12.96
N VAL A 125 10.10 -6.82 -13.80
CA VAL A 125 10.11 -7.42 -15.14
C VAL A 125 10.29 -6.32 -16.17
N GLN A 126 11.34 -6.46 -16.98
CA GLN A 126 11.59 -5.54 -18.08
C GLN A 126 10.65 -5.85 -19.25
N ALA A 127 9.95 -4.84 -19.76
CA ALA A 127 9.08 -4.94 -20.91
C ALA A 127 9.66 -4.17 -22.11
N GLY A 128 9.46 -4.68 -23.32
CA GLY A 128 9.82 -3.98 -24.54
C GLY A 128 9.02 -2.67 -24.72
N MET A 129 9.51 -1.79 -25.59
CA MET A 129 8.91 -0.48 -25.81
C MET A 129 7.45 -0.55 -26.31
N ASP A 130 7.14 -1.52 -27.13
CA ASP A 130 5.79 -1.80 -27.64
C ASP A 130 4.79 -2.11 -26.52
N VAL A 131 5.19 -2.96 -25.58
CA VAL A 131 4.40 -3.31 -24.39
C VAL A 131 4.27 -2.11 -23.45
N ARG A 132 5.35 -1.36 -23.23
CA ARG A 132 5.35 -0.14 -22.40
C ARG A 132 4.41 0.93 -22.97
N LEU A 133 4.37 1.10 -24.27
CA LEU A 133 3.45 2.05 -24.91
C LEU A 133 1.99 1.59 -24.84
N ARG A 134 1.73 0.29 -24.96
CA ARG A 134 0.39 -0.29 -24.82
C ARG A 134 -0.17 -0.09 -23.41
N TYR A 135 0.66 -0.28 -22.39
CA TYR A 135 0.29 -0.15 -20.98
C TYR A 135 0.83 1.15 -20.36
N ARG A 136 0.81 2.24 -21.12
CA ARG A 136 1.43 3.52 -20.74
C ARG A 136 0.99 4.04 -19.38
N ILE A 137 -0.28 3.86 -18.99
CA ILE A 137 -0.82 4.29 -17.70
C ILE A 137 -0.12 3.57 -16.53
N LEU A 138 0.18 2.28 -16.69
CA LEU A 138 0.91 1.49 -15.69
C LEU A 138 2.41 1.79 -15.74
N ASP A 139 2.98 1.99 -16.91
CA ASP A 139 4.39 2.32 -17.09
C ASP A 139 4.75 3.66 -16.41
N LEU A 140 3.86 4.66 -16.47
CA LEU A 140 4.02 5.95 -15.79
C LEU A 140 3.97 5.86 -14.25
N ARG A 141 3.58 4.73 -13.68
CA ARG A 141 3.63 4.48 -12.23
C ARG A 141 5.01 4.08 -11.73
N LYS A 142 5.92 3.68 -12.62
CA LYS A 142 7.31 3.38 -12.29
C LYS A 142 8.03 4.67 -11.91
N PRO A 143 8.77 4.69 -10.77
CA PRO A 143 9.48 5.91 -10.33
C PRO A 143 10.43 6.46 -11.39
N GLU A 144 11.20 5.59 -12.06
CA GLU A 144 12.14 5.98 -13.11
C GLU A 144 11.45 6.61 -14.32
N VAL A 145 10.23 6.19 -14.67
CA VAL A 145 9.47 6.75 -15.78
C VAL A 145 8.79 8.04 -15.37
N LYS A 146 8.20 8.07 -14.17
CA LYS A 146 7.56 9.27 -13.60
C LYS A 146 8.52 10.45 -13.50
N ASN A 147 9.78 10.20 -13.14
CA ASN A 147 10.78 11.24 -12.94
C ASN A 147 11.26 11.91 -14.25
N ILE A 148 10.89 11.35 -15.42
CA ILE A 148 11.19 11.95 -16.73
C ILE A 148 10.22 13.10 -17.04
N PHE A 149 9.03 13.08 -16.47
CA PHE A 149 7.95 14.05 -16.68
C PHE A 149 7.74 14.94 -15.46
#